data_2759ec683d3d529aef4aa3632554eaf3
#
_entry.id   2759ec683d3d529aef4aa3632554eaf3
#
_cell.length_a   1.000
_cell.length_b   1.000
_cell.length_c   1.000
_cell.angle_alpha   90.00
_cell.angle_beta   90.00
_cell.angle_gamma   90.00
#
_symmetry.space_group_name_H-M   'P 1'
#
loop_
_entity.id
_entity.type
_entity.pdbx_description
1 polymer ?
#
loop_
_entity_poly.entity_id
_entity_poly.type
_entity_poly.pdbx_seq_one_letter_code
_entity_poly.pdbx_strand_id
1 'polypeptide(L)'
;MNNPSSDGKAPTGPSAEEVEEFLRAHPDFLASRPELYRALAPPRRVHGDGLTDHMAAMLGAERERASALDAELRLALDAERAGLGLVSRVRLAVLALMRSDDAPETVAQEWPNLLGLESCTLCVEPPDNPGQLWMRPEQRPLPRGMVEKLLGRGRDVLVRDKPEDADALHGEAGGLIARDALVRVVVAGQPLMLLALGARDAHALPVRHGTEPLAFLGRAVAAAIAR
;
A
#
# COMPACT_ATOMS: atom_id res chain seq x y z
N MET A 1 18.59 38.72 68.71
CA MET A 1 19.11 39.33 67.50
C MET A 1 18.61 38.52 66.32
N ASN A 2 17.54 38.98 65.73
CA ASN A 2 16.84 38.33 64.64
C ASN A 2 17.46 38.71 63.28
N ASN A 3 17.75 37.71 62.50
CA ASN A 3 18.09 37.88 61.07
C ASN A 3 16.87 37.44 60.25
N PRO A 4 16.23 38.28 59.42
CA PRO A 4 15.15 37.86 58.58
C PRO A 4 15.69 37.27 57.26
N SER A 5 15.28 36.06 57.01
CA SER A 5 15.44 35.36 55.75
C SER A 5 14.80 36.15 54.61
N SER A 6 15.59 36.50 53.59
CA SER A 6 15.08 37.06 52.35
C SER A 6 14.62 35.90 51.43
N ASP A 7 13.32 35.72 51.37
CA ASP A 7 12.66 34.92 50.37
C ASP A 7 12.84 35.55 48.99
N GLY A 8 13.84 35.07 48.24
CA GLY A 8 14.03 35.36 46.83
C GLY A 8 13.05 34.54 46.00
N LYS A 9 11.82 35.01 45.81
CA LYS A 9 10.89 34.46 44.85
C LYS A 9 11.45 34.71 43.45
N ALA A 10 12.00 33.66 42.83
CA ALA A 10 12.42 33.68 41.40
C ALA A 10 11.21 34.13 40.54
N PRO A 11 11.37 35.00 39.55
CA PRO A 11 10.30 35.38 38.64
C PRO A 11 9.77 34.14 37.95
N THR A 12 8.53 33.80 38.18
CA THR A 12 7.81 32.71 37.51
C THR A 12 7.50 33.16 36.08
N GLY A 13 8.48 33.04 35.19
CA GLY A 13 8.26 33.17 33.77
C GLY A 13 7.68 31.89 33.19
N PRO A 14 7.13 31.94 31.95
CA PRO A 14 6.62 30.77 31.28
C PRO A 14 7.74 29.74 31.08
N SER A 15 7.41 28.44 31.18
CA SER A 15 8.32 27.34 30.90
C SER A 15 8.70 27.29 29.42
N ALA A 16 9.79 26.62 29.07
CA ALA A 16 10.21 26.47 27.69
C ALA A 16 9.12 25.77 26.85
N GLU A 17 8.43 24.78 27.44
CA GLU A 17 7.34 24.04 26.82
C GLU A 17 6.12 24.91 26.55
N GLU A 18 5.74 25.78 27.52
CA GLU A 18 4.63 26.74 27.35
C GLU A 18 4.93 27.76 26.24
N VAL A 19 6.18 28.21 26.11
CA VAL A 19 6.60 29.12 25.04
C VAL A 19 6.57 28.40 23.69
N GLU A 20 7.02 27.15 23.61
CA GLU A 20 6.99 26.36 22.40
C GLU A 20 5.57 26.11 21.91
N GLU A 21 4.66 25.73 22.82
CA GLU A 21 3.23 25.52 22.52
C GLU A 21 2.56 26.83 22.07
N PHE A 22 2.86 27.92 22.73
CA PHE A 22 2.36 29.24 22.34
C PHE A 22 2.81 29.63 20.91
N LEU A 23 4.08 29.44 20.58
CA LEU A 23 4.62 29.77 19.26
C LEU A 23 4.06 28.86 18.15
N ARG A 24 3.79 27.59 18.46
CA ARG A 24 3.09 26.68 17.52
C ARG A 24 1.65 27.10 17.26
N ALA A 25 0.95 27.56 18.30
CA ALA A 25 -0.43 28.04 18.17
C ALA A 25 -0.53 29.39 17.44
N HIS A 26 0.57 30.19 17.43
CA HIS A 26 0.59 31.53 16.86
C HIS A 26 1.78 31.70 15.89
N PRO A 27 1.77 31.07 14.71
CA PRO A 27 2.91 31.08 13.79
C PRO A 27 3.32 32.47 13.30
N ASP A 28 2.38 33.42 13.24
CA ASP A 28 2.63 34.81 12.81
C ASP A 28 3.11 35.73 13.95
N PHE A 29 3.26 35.20 15.18
CA PHE A 29 3.62 36.02 16.34
C PHE A 29 4.94 36.74 16.17
N LEU A 30 5.96 36.06 15.68
CA LEU A 30 7.28 36.66 15.43
C LEU A 30 7.28 37.60 14.20
N ALA A 31 6.51 37.28 13.16
CA ALA A 31 6.40 38.09 11.95
C ALA A 31 5.76 39.48 12.26
N SER A 32 4.81 39.53 13.20
CA SER A 32 4.15 40.75 13.66
C SER A 32 4.98 41.58 14.63
N ARG A 33 6.13 41.05 15.10
CA ARG A 33 6.99 41.71 16.13
C ARG A 33 8.48 41.63 15.80
N PRO A 34 8.92 42.37 14.78
CA PRO A 34 10.30 42.30 14.30
C PRO A 34 11.35 42.76 15.35
N GLU A 35 10.91 43.48 16.38
CA GLU A 35 11.79 43.89 17.50
C GLU A 35 12.23 42.69 18.35
N LEU A 36 11.42 41.61 18.42
CA LEU A 36 11.79 40.42 19.16
C LEU A 36 12.97 39.66 18.54
N TYR A 37 13.14 39.72 17.22
CA TYR A 37 14.34 39.17 16.55
C TYR A 37 15.64 39.81 17.01
N ARG A 38 15.60 41.06 17.49
CA ARG A 38 16.76 41.77 18.03
C ARG A 38 17.05 41.38 19.48
N ALA A 39 16.00 41.03 20.23
CA ALA A 39 16.09 40.63 21.64
C ALA A 39 16.44 39.16 21.81
N LEU A 40 16.05 38.29 20.84
CA LEU A 40 16.40 36.88 20.84
C LEU A 40 17.89 36.73 20.54
N ALA A 41 18.68 36.36 21.53
CA ALA A 41 20.09 36.10 21.33
C ALA A 41 20.24 34.88 20.41
N PRO A 42 20.86 35.01 19.22
CA PRO A 42 21.13 33.86 18.37
C PRO A 42 22.05 32.87 19.12
N PRO A 43 21.92 31.55 18.83
CA PRO A 43 22.80 30.57 19.44
C PRO A 43 24.26 30.98 19.21
N ARG A 44 25.04 31.13 20.30
CA ARG A 44 26.42 31.59 20.24
C ARG A 44 27.25 30.58 19.46
N ARG A 45 27.61 30.90 18.23
CA ARG A 45 28.73 30.28 17.53
C ARG A 45 29.98 31.12 17.69
N VAL A 46 31.10 30.44 17.74
CA VAL A 46 32.42 31.00 18.03
C VAL A 46 32.95 31.94 16.95
N HIS A 47 32.29 32.03 15.78
CA HIS A 47 32.67 32.90 14.66
C HIS A 47 31.42 33.47 13.97
N GLY A 48 31.26 34.79 14.05
CA GLY A 48 30.43 35.71 13.33
C GLY A 48 29.15 35.29 12.59
N ASP A 49 28.10 36.12 12.63
CA ASP A 49 26.86 36.09 11.90
C ASP A 49 25.78 35.07 12.34
N GLY A 50 25.41 35.11 13.63
CA GLY A 50 24.34 34.28 14.17
C GLY A 50 22.95 34.46 13.50
N LEU A 51 22.66 35.57 12.87
CA LEU A 51 21.42 35.81 12.12
C LEU A 51 21.42 35.08 10.77
N THR A 52 22.56 35.09 10.07
CA THR A 52 22.76 34.41 8.79
C THR A 52 22.66 32.88 8.98
N ASP A 53 23.18 32.35 10.08
CA ASP A 53 23.10 30.94 10.41
C ASP A 53 21.67 30.49 10.74
N HIS A 54 20.88 31.32 11.42
CA HIS A 54 19.48 30.98 11.73
C HIS A 54 18.62 30.99 10.46
N MET A 55 18.77 31.95 9.60
CA MET A 55 18.10 31.98 8.30
C MET A 55 18.54 30.83 7.40
N ALA A 56 19.82 30.49 7.40
CA ALA A 56 20.32 29.32 6.66
C ALA A 56 19.74 28.00 7.18
N ALA A 57 19.62 27.86 8.51
CA ALA A 57 18.99 26.69 9.12
C ALA A 57 17.49 26.61 8.80
N MET A 58 16.75 27.71 8.83
CA MET A 58 15.35 27.76 8.43
C MET A 58 15.16 27.43 6.95
N LEU A 59 15.97 28.00 6.07
CA LEU A 59 15.95 27.69 4.64
C LEU A 59 16.34 26.23 4.37
N GLY A 60 17.26 25.67 5.15
CA GLY A 60 17.62 24.27 5.11
C GLY A 60 16.43 23.38 5.46
N ALA A 61 15.76 23.65 6.58
CA ALA A 61 14.58 22.91 7.02
C ALA A 61 13.40 22.98 6.03
N GLU A 62 13.16 24.17 5.45
CA GLU A 62 12.12 24.34 4.42
C GLU A 62 12.47 23.62 3.11
N ARG A 63 13.74 23.58 2.70
CA ARG A 63 14.19 22.79 1.54
C ARG A 63 14.03 21.29 1.76
N GLU A 64 14.37 20.79 2.95
CA GLU A 64 14.16 19.40 3.32
C GLU A 64 12.68 19.02 3.30
N ARG A 65 11.82 19.90 3.85
CA ARG A 65 10.38 19.73 3.83
C ARG A 65 9.81 19.72 2.40
N ALA A 66 10.23 20.67 1.58
CA ALA A 66 9.82 20.72 0.17
C ALA A 66 10.27 19.47 -0.60
N SER A 67 11.50 19.00 -0.36
CA SER A 67 12.03 17.78 -0.97
C SER A 67 11.25 16.53 -0.54
N ALA A 68 10.88 16.43 0.74
CA ALA A 68 10.07 15.34 1.26
C ALA A 68 8.66 15.33 0.62
N LEU A 69 8.01 16.48 0.51
CA LEU A 69 6.71 16.62 -0.14
C LEU A 69 6.77 16.27 -1.64
N ASP A 70 7.83 16.70 -2.34
CA ASP A 70 8.02 16.36 -3.76
C ASP A 70 8.22 14.85 -3.96
N ALA A 71 8.97 14.20 -3.07
CA ALA A 71 9.15 12.76 -3.09
C ALA A 71 7.82 12.01 -2.83
N GLU A 72 7.03 12.47 -1.86
CA GLU A 72 5.70 11.90 -1.56
C GLU A 72 4.74 12.08 -2.75
N LEU A 73 4.73 13.25 -3.37
CA LEU A 73 3.92 13.52 -4.56
C LEU A 73 4.31 12.61 -5.73
N ARG A 74 5.60 12.41 -5.99
CA ARG A 74 6.08 11.48 -7.04
C ARG A 74 5.61 10.07 -6.77
N LEU A 75 5.75 9.57 -5.54
CA LEU A 75 5.26 8.24 -5.18
C LEU A 75 3.75 8.09 -5.38
N ALA A 76 2.96 9.13 -5.05
CA ALA A 76 1.52 9.12 -5.27
C ALA A 76 1.15 9.08 -6.75
N LEU A 77 1.82 9.88 -7.59
CA LEU A 77 1.61 9.90 -9.04
C LEU A 77 2.01 8.58 -9.72
N ASP A 78 3.09 7.96 -9.29
CA ASP A 78 3.53 6.67 -9.82
C ASP A 78 2.57 5.54 -9.43
N ALA A 79 2.04 5.57 -8.20
CA ALA A 79 1.00 4.64 -7.77
C ALA A 79 -0.32 4.80 -8.57
N GLU A 80 -0.70 6.04 -8.91
CA GLU A 80 -1.88 6.31 -9.74
C GLU A 80 -1.68 5.80 -11.17
N ARG A 81 -0.52 6.08 -11.79
CA ARG A 81 -0.19 5.58 -13.14
C ARG A 81 -0.19 4.04 -13.19
N ALA A 82 0.37 3.39 -12.16
CA ALA A 82 0.34 1.94 -12.06
C ALA A 82 -1.09 1.39 -11.96
N GLY A 83 -1.96 2.07 -11.19
CA GLY A 83 -3.39 1.74 -11.09
C GLY A 83 -4.14 1.85 -12.42
N LEU A 84 -3.93 2.93 -13.16
CA LEU A 84 -4.53 3.12 -14.50
C LEU A 84 -4.02 2.07 -15.49
N GLY A 85 -2.75 1.71 -15.43
CA GLY A 85 -2.16 0.63 -16.22
C GLY A 85 -2.81 -0.72 -15.92
N LEU A 86 -3.07 -1.03 -14.65
CA LEU A 86 -3.76 -2.26 -14.24
C LEU A 86 -5.20 -2.32 -14.79
N VAL A 87 -5.97 -1.24 -14.69
CA VAL A 87 -7.35 -1.19 -15.22
C VAL A 87 -7.39 -1.49 -16.72
N SER A 88 -6.46 -0.94 -17.50
CA SER A 88 -6.39 -1.20 -18.94
C SER A 88 -6.07 -2.67 -19.24
N ARG A 89 -5.13 -3.26 -18.51
CA ARG A 89 -4.77 -4.68 -18.64
C ARG A 89 -5.92 -5.61 -18.23
N VAL A 90 -6.62 -5.28 -17.15
CA VAL A 90 -7.82 -6.00 -16.69
C VAL A 90 -8.91 -6.03 -17.77
N ARG A 91 -9.14 -4.92 -18.48
CA ARG A 91 -10.09 -4.90 -19.59
C ARG A 91 -9.72 -5.87 -20.70
N LEU A 92 -8.42 -5.92 -21.07
CA LEU A 92 -7.95 -6.87 -22.08
C LEU A 92 -8.11 -8.33 -21.64
N ALA A 93 -7.79 -8.63 -20.39
CA ALA A 93 -7.96 -9.96 -19.80
C ALA A 93 -9.44 -10.41 -19.80
N VAL A 94 -10.35 -9.51 -19.45
CA VAL A 94 -11.81 -9.80 -19.50
C VAL A 94 -12.30 -10.01 -20.92
N LEU A 95 -11.83 -9.22 -21.89
CA LEU A 95 -12.18 -9.41 -23.30
C LEU A 95 -11.69 -10.75 -23.85
N ALA A 96 -10.49 -11.22 -23.44
CA ALA A 96 -10.02 -12.55 -23.77
C ALA A 96 -10.94 -13.64 -23.19
N LEU A 97 -11.30 -13.51 -21.91
CA LEU A 97 -12.21 -14.41 -21.22
C LEU A 97 -13.60 -14.48 -21.87
N MET A 98 -14.12 -13.35 -22.36
CA MET A 98 -15.42 -13.29 -23.05
C MET A 98 -15.42 -14.03 -24.40
N ARG A 99 -14.28 -14.16 -25.05
CA ARG A 99 -14.11 -14.85 -26.34
C ARG A 99 -13.76 -16.33 -26.19
N SER A 100 -13.42 -16.75 -24.99
CA SER A 100 -13.01 -18.12 -24.69
C SER A 100 -14.19 -18.98 -24.25
N ASP A 101 -14.14 -20.24 -24.63
CA ASP A 101 -15.04 -21.29 -24.13
C ASP A 101 -14.45 -22.04 -22.91
N ASP A 102 -13.16 -21.82 -22.60
CA ASP A 102 -12.46 -22.40 -21.45
C ASP A 102 -11.80 -21.31 -20.58
N ALA A 103 -12.52 -20.93 -19.55
CA ALA A 103 -12.07 -19.88 -18.63
C ALA A 103 -10.79 -20.25 -17.84
N PRO A 104 -10.65 -21.46 -17.27
CA PRO A 104 -9.40 -21.89 -16.63
C PRO A 104 -8.18 -21.85 -17.55
N GLU A 105 -8.29 -22.33 -18.80
CA GLU A 105 -7.21 -22.29 -19.77
C GLU A 105 -6.82 -20.84 -20.10
N THR A 106 -7.78 -19.96 -20.38
CA THR A 106 -7.52 -18.55 -20.65
C THR A 106 -6.80 -17.86 -19.49
N VAL A 107 -7.21 -18.14 -18.24
CA VAL A 107 -6.56 -17.61 -17.06
C VAL A 107 -5.11 -18.08 -16.96
N ALA A 108 -4.85 -19.36 -17.22
CA ALA A 108 -3.51 -19.93 -17.06
C ALA A 108 -2.55 -19.53 -18.20
N GLN A 109 -3.04 -19.42 -19.44
CA GLN A 109 -2.19 -19.29 -20.64
C GLN A 109 -2.12 -17.85 -21.17
N GLU A 110 -3.24 -17.12 -21.22
CA GLU A 110 -3.28 -15.80 -21.82
C GLU A 110 -3.08 -14.66 -20.81
N TRP A 111 -3.64 -14.79 -19.62
CA TRP A 111 -3.64 -13.71 -18.62
C TRP A 111 -2.27 -13.29 -18.14
N PRO A 112 -1.27 -14.17 -17.96
CA PRO A 112 0.07 -13.74 -17.58
C PRO A 112 0.59 -12.65 -18.51
N ASN A 113 0.49 -12.85 -19.82
CA ASN A 113 0.93 -11.87 -20.81
C ASN A 113 0.04 -10.61 -20.83
N LEU A 114 -1.29 -10.78 -20.81
CA LEU A 114 -2.22 -9.65 -20.86
C LEU A 114 -2.15 -8.75 -19.63
N LEU A 115 -1.93 -9.33 -18.45
CA LEU A 115 -1.81 -8.61 -17.18
C LEU A 115 -0.37 -8.16 -16.88
N GLY A 116 0.62 -8.65 -17.63
CA GLY A 116 2.04 -8.42 -17.35
C GLY A 116 2.46 -9.03 -16.01
N LEU A 117 2.04 -10.27 -15.78
CA LEU A 117 2.29 -11.04 -14.57
C LEU A 117 3.15 -12.26 -14.88
N GLU A 118 3.80 -12.82 -13.88
CA GLU A 118 4.58 -14.05 -14.01
C GLU A 118 3.69 -15.29 -14.06
N SER A 119 2.59 -15.30 -13.31
CA SER A 119 1.61 -16.38 -13.29
C SER A 119 0.20 -15.92 -12.97
N CYS A 120 -0.78 -16.62 -13.53
CA CYS A 120 -2.18 -16.50 -13.19
C CYS A 120 -2.74 -17.91 -13.02
N THR A 121 -3.21 -18.24 -11.83
CA THR A 121 -3.64 -19.61 -11.49
C THR A 121 -5.01 -19.59 -10.85
N LEU A 122 -5.89 -20.46 -11.32
CA LEU A 122 -7.17 -20.70 -10.67
C LEU A 122 -7.05 -21.91 -9.74
N CYS A 123 -7.10 -21.66 -8.45
CA CYS A 123 -7.02 -22.69 -7.41
C CYS A 123 -8.43 -23.07 -6.95
N VAL A 124 -8.68 -24.35 -6.66
CA VAL A 124 -10.01 -24.88 -6.37
C VAL A 124 -9.98 -25.76 -5.11
N GLU A 125 -10.92 -25.53 -4.20
CA GLU A 125 -11.14 -26.42 -3.06
C GLU A 125 -11.95 -27.67 -3.48
N PRO A 126 -11.82 -28.82 -2.78
CA PRO A 126 -12.59 -30.00 -3.11
C PRO A 126 -14.09 -29.77 -2.88
N PRO A 127 -14.98 -30.32 -3.74
CA PRO A 127 -16.43 -30.25 -3.55
C PRO A 127 -16.87 -30.98 -2.31
N ASP A 128 -18.09 -30.70 -1.86
CA ASP A 128 -18.70 -31.39 -0.74
C ASP A 128 -19.06 -32.83 -1.09
N ASN A 129 -19.30 -33.13 -2.36
CA ASN A 129 -19.68 -34.45 -2.84
C ASN A 129 -18.48 -35.17 -3.49
N PRO A 130 -17.89 -36.20 -2.85
CA PRO A 130 -16.79 -36.96 -3.42
C PRO A 130 -17.33 -37.84 -4.57
N GLY A 131 -16.86 -37.62 -5.77
CA GLY A 131 -17.23 -38.39 -6.98
C GLY A 131 -17.51 -37.57 -8.21
N GLN A 132 -17.62 -36.26 -8.05
CA GLN A 132 -17.72 -35.35 -9.16
C GLN A 132 -16.30 -34.96 -9.67
N LEU A 133 -16.07 -35.02 -10.98
CA LEU A 133 -14.88 -34.45 -11.58
C LEU A 133 -14.95 -32.90 -11.36
N TRP A 134 -14.10 -32.41 -10.47
CA TRP A 134 -14.23 -31.06 -9.94
C TRP A 134 -13.09 -30.13 -10.34
N MET A 135 -12.05 -30.64 -11.00
CA MET A 135 -10.84 -29.89 -11.31
C MET A 135 -10.43 -30.15 -12.76
N ARG A 136 -10.02 -29.08 -13.43
CA ARG A 136 -9.40 -29.15 -14.77
C ARG A 136 -7.88 -29.18 -14.66
N PRO A 137 -7.16 -29.62 -15.72
CA PRO A 137 -5.70 -29.70 -15.69
C PRO A 137 -5.01 -28.37 -15.37
N GLU A 138 -5.61 -27.26 -15.79
CA GLU A 138 -5.09 -25.88 -15.62
C GLU A 138 -5.35 -25.32 -14.22
N GLN A 139 -6.17 -26.01 -13.43
CA GLN A 139 -6.50 -25.61 -12.07
C GLN A 139 -5.58 -26.28 -11.05
N ARG A 140 -5.40 -25.63 -9.90
CA ARG A 140 -4.62 -26.18 -8.79
C ARG A 140 -5.52 -26.57 -7.63
N PRO A 141 -5.28 -27.74 -7.02
CA PRO A 141 -6.04 -28.15 -5.84
C PRO A 141 -5.62 -27.33 -4.62
N LEU A 142 -6.60 -26.90 -3.83
CA LEU A 142 -6.41 -26.36 -2.50
C LEU A 142 -7.03 -27.27 -1.44
N PRO A 143 -6.45 -27.35 -0.25
CA PRO A 143 -7.11 -27.97 0.89
C PRO A 143 -8.43 -27.23 1.22
N ARG A 144 -9.41 -27.97 1.72
CA ARG A 144 -10.70 -27.40 2.15
C ARG A 144 -10.51 -26.32 3.20
N GLY A 145 -11.20 -25.19 3.05
CA GLY A 145 -11.12 -24.02 3.93
C GLY A 145 -9.86 -23.16 3.73
N MET A 146 -9.02 -23.47 2.75
CA MET A 146 -7.78 -22.73 2.51
C MET A 146 -8.08 -21.33 1.96
N VAL A 147 -9.10 -21.14 1.14
CA VAL A 147 -9.50 -19.83 0.61
C VAL A 147 -9.86 -18.87 1.75
N GLU A 148 -10.66 -19.35 2.72
CA GLU A 148 -11.01 -18.57 3.92
C GLU A 148 -9.79 -18.31 4.81
N LYS A 149 -8.88 -19.26 4.92
CA LYS A 149 -7.64 -19.11 5.70
C LYS A 149 -6.71 -18.06 5.08
N LEU A 150 -6.56 -18.05 3.76
CA LEU A 150 -5.67 -17.13 3.04
C LEU A 150 -6.24 -15.72 2.96
N LEU A 151 -7.50 -15.58 2.56
CA LEU A 151 -8.13 -14.27 2.38
C LEU A 151 -8.63 -13.64 3.68
N GLY A 152 -9.02 -14.48 4.64
CA GLY A 152 -9.79 -14.06 5.80
C GLY A 152 -11.31 -13.96 5.49
N ARG A 153 -12.12 -13.88 6.56
CA ARG A 153 -13.58 -13.79 6.42
C ARG A 153 -14.01 -12.47 5.79
N GLY A 154 -14.87 -12.55 4.78
CA GLY A 154 -15.50 -11.39 4.15
C GLY A 154 -14.56 -10.52 3.31
N ARG A 155 -13.36 -10.99 3.02
CA ARG A 155 -12.43 -10.30 2.14
C ARG A 155 -12.43 -10.97 0.76
N ASP A 156 -12.63 -10.16 -0.28
CA ASP A 156 -12.65 -10.65 -1.66
C ASP A 156 -11.30 -10.58 -2.34
N VAL A 157 -10.43 -9.66 -1.91
CA VAL A 157 -9.10 -9.44 -2.48
C VAL A 157 -8.08 -9.22 -1.37
N LEU A 158 -6.91 -9.84 -1.51
CA LEU A 158 -5.73 -9.63 -0.66
C LEU A 158 -4.49 -9.53 -1.53
N VAL A 159 -3.73 -8.46 -1.38
CA VAL A 159 -2.40 -8.30 -2.00
C VAL A 159 -1.34 -8.54 -0.94
N ARG A 160 -0.33 -9.37 -1.26
CA ARG A 160 0.71 -9.78 -0.32
C ARG A 160 2.09 -9.54 -0.92
N ASP A 161 3.03 -9.11 -0.11
CA ASP A 161 4.44 -9.05 -0.45
C ASP A 161 5.15 -10.33 0.01
N LYS A 162 6.02 -10.88 -0.85
CA LYS A 162 6.85 -12.06 -0.57
C LYS A 162 6.04 -13.21 0.07
N PRO A 163 5.03 -13.77 -0.63
CA PRO A 163 4.20 -14.84 -0.08
C PRO A 163 5.03 -16.09 0.19
N GLU A 164 4.96 -16.63 1.42
CA GLU A 164 5.70 -17.83 1.83
C GLU A 164 5.16 -19.11 1.17
N ASP A 165 3.91 -19.09 0.74
CA ASP A 165 3.19 -20.18 0.09
C ASP A 165 3.12 -20.06 -1.44
N ALA A 166 4.00 -19.26 -2.04
CA ALA A 166 3.99 -18.98 -3.48
C ALA A 166 4.06 -20.25 -4.34
N ASP A 167 4.89 -21.22 -3.98
CA ASP A 167 5.02 -22.48 -4.72
C ASP A 167 3.71 -23.30 -4.76
N ALA A 168 2.95 -23.27 -3.67
CA ALA A 168 1.66 -23.96 -3.61
C ALA A 168 0.62 -23.32 -4.55
N LEU A 169 0.62 -22.00 -4.68
CA LEU A 169 -0.34 -21.23 -5.48
C LEU A 169 0.10 -21.05 -6.94
N HIS A 170 1.37 -20.76 -7.16
CA HIS A 170 1.93 -20.37 -8.47
C HIS A 170 2.78 -21.47 -9.12
N GLY A 171 3.05 -22.59 -8.43
CA GLY A 171 3.84 -23.71 -8.93
C GLY A 171 5.28 -23.32 -9.24
N GLU A 172 5.76 -23.70 -10.42
CA GLU A 172 7.14 -23.45 -10.85
C GLU A 172 7.52 -21.97 -10.86
N ALA A 173 6.55 -21.08 -11.03
CA ALA A 173 6.77 -19.64 -10.96
C ALA A 173 6.92 -19.12 -9.52
N GLY A 174 6.59 -19.90 -8.47
CA GLY A 174 6.53 -19.47 -7.10
C GLY A 174 7.80 -18.76 -6.62
N GLY A 175 8.96 -19.33 -6.89
CA GLY A 175 10.25 -18.75 -6.53
C GLY A 175 10.59 -17.40 -7.20
N LEU A 176 9.82 -16.98 -8.21
CA LEU A 176 9.98 -15.71 -8.91
C LEU A 176 9.01 -14.63 -8.41
N ILE A 177 8.03 -14.99 -7.58
CA ILE A 177 6.97 -14.09 -7.15
C ILE A 177 7.44 -13.20 -6.01
N ALA A 178 7.56 -11.91 -6.28
CA ALA A 178 7.85 -10.89 -5.26
C ALA A 178 6.56 -10.36 -4.59
N ARG A 179 5.44 -10.36 -5.33
CA ARG A 179 4.12 -9.93 -4.84
C ARG A 179 3.04 -10.76 -5.49
N ASP A 180 2.00 -11.12 -4.75
CA ASP A 180 0.80 -11.73 -5.32
C ASP A 180 -0.48 -11.01 -4.91
N ALA A 181 -1.53 -11.28 -5.69
CA ALA A 181 -2.88 -10.89 -5.35
C ALA A 181 -3.77 -12.14 -5.39
N LEU A 182 -4.47 -12.35 -4.30
CA LEU A 182 -5.44 -13.41 -4.12
C LEU A 182 -6.84 -12.84 -4.28
N VAL A 183 -7.65 -13.43 -5.14
CA VAL A 183 -9.01 -12.96 -5.43
C VAL A 183 -10.00 -14.11 -5.27
N ARG A 184 -11.04 -13.90 -4.48
CA ARG A 184 -12.12 -14.86 -4.28
C ARG A 184 -12.94 -15.02 -5.56
N VAL A 185 -13.23 -16.26 -5.93
CA VAL A 185 -14.12 -16.58 -7.06
C VAL A 185 -15.23 -17.48 -6.54
N VAL A 186 -16.47 -17.00 -6.63
CA VAL A 186 -17.66 -17.72 -6.12
C VAL A 186 -18.61 -17.98 -7.27
N VAL A 187 -18.88 -19.25 -7.55
CA VAL A 187 -19.85 -19.70 -8.55
C VAL A 187 -20.91 -20.58 -7.83
N ALA A 188 -22.17 -20.28 -8.05
CA ALA A 188 -23.26 -21.00 -7.41
C ALA A 188 -23.21 -22.49 -7.77
N GLY A 189 -23.25 -23.36 -6.76
CA GLY A 189 -23.19 -24.82 -6.93
C GLY A 189 -21.82 -25.39 -7.30
N GLN A 190 -20.79 -24.56 -7.33
CA GLN A 190 -19.41 -25.00 -7.58
C GLN A 190 -18.56 -24.89 -6.29
N PRO A 191 -17.45 -25.65 -6.19
CA PRO A 191 -16.50 -25.49 -5.11
C PRO A 191 -15.96 -24.04 -5.03
N LEU A 192 -15.53 -23.64 -3.85
CA LEU A 192 -14.90 -22.33 -3.64
C LEU A 192 -13.57 -22.27 -4.37
N MET A 193 -13.33 -21.18 -5.10
CA MET A 193 -12.12 -20.99 -5.90
C MET A 193 -11.38 -19.73 -5.50
N LEU A 194 -10.09 -19.73 -5.78
CA LEU A 194 -9.16 -18.64 -5.55
C LEU A 194 -8.39 -18.35 -6.85
N LEU A 195 -8.50 -17.15 -7.35
CA LEU A 195 -7.63 -16.68 -8.42
C LEU A 195 -6.36 -16.11 -7.79
N ALA A 196 -5.22 -16.73 -8.05
CA ALA A 196 -3.91 -16.31 -7.61
C ALA A 196 -3.16 -15.64 -8.78
N LEU A 197 -2.78 -14.39 -8.60
CA LEU A 197 -2.10 -13.55 -9.57
C LEU A 197 -0.71 -13.21 -9.05
N GLY A 198 0.34 -13.73 -9.68
CA GLY A 198 1.72 -13.60 -9.22
C GLY A 198 2.55 -12.66 -10.07
N ALA A 199 3.23 -11.72 -9.43
CA ALA A 199 4.10 -10.74 -10.07
C ALA A 199 5.54 -10.83 -9.56
N ARG A 200 6.50 -10.81 -10.48
CA ARG A 200 7.92 -10.64 -10.18
C ARG A 200 8.22 -9.20 -9.80
N ASP A 201 7.61 -8.23 -10.49
CA ASP A 201 7.69 -6.82 -10.17
C ASP A 201 6.49 -6.41 -9.30
N ALA A 202 6.78 -5.94 -8.08
CA ALA A 202 5.77 -5.50 -7.14
C ALA A 202 4.90 -4.34 -7.68
N HIS A 203 5.40 -3.54 -8.63
CA HIS A 203 4.64 -2.45 -9.25
C HIS A 203 3.54 -2.94 -10.20
N ALA A 204 3.61 -4.18 -10.68
CA ALA A 204 2.57 -4.76 -11.52
C ALA A 204 1.24 -4.97 -10.79
N LEU A 205 1.29 -5.17 -9.47
CA LEU A 205 0.14 -5.34 -8.58
C LEU A 205 0.14 -4.24 -7.48
N PRO A 206 -0.39 -3.03 -7.77
CA PRO A 206 -0.40 -1.94 -6.81
C PRO A 206 -1.33 -2.25 -5.63
N VAL A 207 -0.87 -1.97 -4.40
CA VAL A 207 -1.65 -2.16 -3.17
C VAL A 207 -2.79 -1.13 -3.09
N ARG A 208 -2.52 0.11 -3.52
CA ARG A 208 -3.54 1.17 -3.61
C ARG A 208 -4.22 1.11 -4.97
N HIS A 209 -5.53 1.31 -5.00
CA HIS A 209 -6.36 1.33 -6.23
C HIS A 209 -6.39 0.02 -7.05
N GLY A 210 -5.73 -1.07 -6.57
CA GLY A 210 -5.71 -2.36 -7.25
C GLY A 210 -6.86 -3.30 -6.86
N THR A 211 -7.45 -3.14 -5.69
CA THR A 211 -8.41 -4.10 -5.15
C THR A 211 -9.70 -4.18 -5.94
N GLU A 212 -10.24 -3.06 -6.41
CA GLU A 212 -11.50 -3.05 -7.18
C GLU A 212 -11.35 -3.68 -8.59
N PRO A 213 -10.34 -3.34 -9.40
CA PRO A 213 -10.09 -4.03 -10.68
C PRO A 213 -9.84 -5.53 -10.50
N LEU A 214 -9.14 -5.94 -9.44
CA LEU A 214 -8.88 -7.34 -9.15
C LEU A 214 -10.15 -8.08 -8.70
N ALA A 215 -10.98 -7.48 -7.85
CA ALA A 215 -12.30 -8.04 -7.51
C ALA A 215 -13.19 -8.18 -8.74
N PHE A 216 -13.10 -7.25 -9.68
CA PHE A 216 -13.81 -7.35 -10.96
C PHE A 216 -13.33 -8.56 -11.78
N LEU A 217 -12.02 -8.85 -11.83
CA LEU A 217 -11.50 -10.07 -12.47
C LEU A 217 -12.11 -11.33 -11.85
N GLY A 218 -12.18 -11.42 -10.53
CA GLY A 218 -12.79 -12.56 -9.85
C GLY A 218 -14.25 -12.77 -10.24
N ARG A 219 -15.03 -11.69 -10.30
CA ARG A 219 -16.42 -11.74 -10.77
C ARG A 219 -16.54 -12.13 -12.24
N ALA A 220 -15.64 -11.65 -13.09
CA ALA A 220 -15.61 -12.00 -14.51
C ALA A 220 -15.30 -13.49 -14.71
N VAL A 221 -14.34 -14.06 -13.99
CA VAL A 221 -14.05 -15.50 -14.00
C VAL A 221 -15.27 -16.29 -13.52
N ALA A 222 -15.88 -15.89 -12.41
CA ALA A 222 -17.09 -16.54 -11.91
C ALA A 222 -18.21 -16.57 -12.94
N ALA A 223 -18.46 -15.44 -13.63
CA ALA A 223 -19.47 -15.34 -14.69
C ALA A 223 -19.12 -16.20 -15.91
N ALA A 224 -17.84 -16.32 -16.26
CA ALA A 224 -17.42 -17.17 -17.38
C ALA A 224 -17.56 -18.66 -17.07
N ILE A 225 -17.28 -19.10 -15.84
CA ILE A 225 -17.42 -20.49 -15.40
C ILE A 225 -18.88 -20.89 -15.25
N ALA A 226 -19.78 -19.94 -14.94
CA ALA A 226 -21.21 -20.18 -14.78
C ALA A 226 -21.97 -20.31 -16.11
N ARG A 227 -21.35 -20.00 -17.27
CA ARG A 227 -21.92 -20.17 -18.62
C ARG A 227 -21.93 -21.61 -19.06
#